data_409145341561f0adfce8aa3a7db8e0db
#
_entry.id   409145341561f0adfce8aa3a7db8e0db
#
_cell.length_a   1.000
_cell.length_b   1.000
_cell.length_c   1.000
_cell.angle_alpha   90.00
_cell.angle_beta   90.00
_cell.angle_gamma   90.00
#
_symmetry.space_group_name_H-M   'P 1'
#
loop_
_entity.id
_entity.type
_entity.pdbx_description
1 polymer ?
#
loop_
_entity_poly.entity_id
_entity_poly.type
_entity_poly.pdbx_seq_one_letter_code
_entity_poly.pdbx_strand_id
1 'polypeptide(L)'
;MAIKAYNPTTPARRGMTSQDLSDITTRKPLRSLIKSKKQNAGRNNTGRITVRHRGGGVRRHYRLLNHRMASDMVLTVEEIEYDPNRSARIARVKDQHGLYHYILADTQMTKGKVIRTGANAPVEASNRMPLANRSEEHTSELQSRVSIS
;
A
#
# COMPACT_ATOMS: atom_id res chain seq x y z
N MET A 1 0.62 -12.41 -0.39
CA MET A 1 2.07 -12.17 -0.16
C MET A 1 2.72 -13.50 0.17
N ALA A 2 3.80 -13.82 -0.50
CA ALA A 2 4.58 -15.02 -0.19
C ALA A 2 5.38 -14.82 1.11
N ILE A 3 5.53 -15.89 1.89
CA ILE A 3 6.28 -15.90 3.14
C ILE A 3 7.58 -16.65 2.90
N LYS A 4 8.71 -16.04 3.25
CA LYS A 4 10.02 -16.66 3.23
C LYS A 4 10.32 -17.24 4.61
N ALA A 5 10.51 -18.56 4.68
CA ALA A 5 11.01 -19.25 5.86
C ALA A 5 12.54 -19.29 5.86
N TYR A 6 13.15 -19.26 7.04
CA TYR A 6 14.60 -19.34 7.21
C TYR A 6 15.02 -20.73 7.69
N ASN A 7 16.21 -21.16 7.28
CA ASN A 7 16.81 -22.38 7.78
C ASN A 7 17.11 -22.27 9.29
N PRO A 8 16.87 -23.32 10.10
CA PRO A 8 17.01 -23.29 11.55
C PRO A 8 18.49 -23.42 12.00
N THR A 9 19.32 -22.47 11.57
CA THR A 9 20.77 -22.46 11.88
C THR A 9 21.10 -22.01 13.30
N THR A 10 20.19 -21.24 13.93
CA THR A 10 20.34 -20.77 15.31
C THR A 10 18.99 -20.83 16.01
N PRO A 11 18.94 -20.83 17.38
CA PRO A 11 17.67 -20.78 18.11
C PRO A 11 16.76 -19.61 17.68
N ALA A 12 17.32 -18.44 17.41
CA ALA A 12 16.58 -17.26 16.99
C ALA A 12 16.00 -17.39 15.55
N ARG A 13 16.67 -18.19 14.67
CA ARG A 13 16.19 -18.43 13.31
C ARG A 13 15.17 -19.56 13.20
N ARG A 14 15.08 -20.39 14.24
CA ARG A 14 14.09 -21.46 14.29
C ARG A 14 12.68 -20.87 14.33
N GLY A 15 11.87 -21.13 13.32
CA GLY A 15 10.53 -20.56 13.21
C GLY A 15 10.47 -19.10 12.73
N MET A 16 11.63 -18.51 12.39
CA MET A 16 11.65 -17.14 11.84
C MET A 16 11.09 -17.13 10.41
N THR A 17 10.18 -16.19 10.16
CA THR A 17 9.61 -15.92 8.84
C THR A 17 9.72 -14.46 8.49
N SER A 18 9.79 -14.12 7.22
CA SER A 18 9.72 -12.75 6.73
C SER A 18 8.86 -12.68 5.48
N GLN A 19 8.43 -11.49 5.12
CA GLN A 19 7.77 -11.27 3.84
C GLN A 19 8.76 -11.49 2.69
N ASP A 20 8.31 -12.13 1.62
CA ASP A 20 9.04 -12.12 0.37
C ASP A 20 8.94 -10.74 -0.28
N LEU A 21 10.06 -10.24 -0.75
CA LEU A 21 10.21 -8.92 -1.37
C LEU A 21 10.54 -9.02 -2.86
N SER A 22 10.32 -10.17 -3.47
CA SER A 22 10.62 -10.42 -4.89
C SER A 22 9.75 -9.59 -5.84
N ASP A 23 8.57 -9.19 -5.37
CA ASP A 23 7.61 -8.34 -6.10
C ASP A 23 8.00 -6.86 -6.15
N ILE A 24 8.99 -6.43 -5.36
CA ILE A 24 9.41 -5.04 -5.28
C ILE A 24 10.40 -4.72 -6.38
N THR A 25 10.06 -3.72 -7.19
CA THR A 25 10.90 -3.27 -8.31
C THR A 25 11.94 -2.25 -7.89
N THR A 26 11.63 -1.40 -6.91
CA THR A 26 12.58 -0.43 -6.38
C THR A 26 12.49 -0.28 -4.86
N ARG A 27 13.66 -0.04 -4.23
CA ARG A 27 13.75 0.19 -2.77
C ARG A 27 13.79 1.68 -2.41
N LYS A 28 14.05 2.56 -3.38
CA LYS A 28 14.19 4.00 -3.14
C LYS A 28 12.85 4.71 -3.35
N PRO A 29 12.26 5.30 -2.30
CA PRO A 29 11.03 6.04 -2.45
C PRO A 29 11.26 7.39 -3.14
N LEU A 30 10.24 7.90 -3.81
CA LEU A 30 10.26 9.22 -4.44
C LEU A 30 10.21 10.32 -3.38
N ARG A 31 11.23 11.17 -3.32
CA ARG A 31 11.40 12.19 -2.26
C ARG A 31 10.26 13.19 -2.18
N SER A 32 9.64 13.57 -3.30
CA SER A 32 8.52 14.51 -3.35
C SER A 32 7.26 13.97 -2.67
N LEU A 33 7.10 12.64 -2.62
CA LEU A 33 5.91 11.98 -2.06
C LEU A 33 6.15 11.38 -0.66
N ILE A 34 7.19 11.80 0.04
CA ILE A 34 7.48 11.35 1.41
C ILE A 34 7.44 12.51 2.40
N LYS A 35 6.97 12.23 3.61
CA LYS A 35 7.02 13.15 4.75
C LYS A 35 7.73 12.52 5.93
N SER A 36 8.40 13.33 6.71
CA SER A 36 8.98 12.92 8.00
C SER A 36 7.84 12.67 9.00
N LYS A 37 7.86 11.52 9.66
CA LYS A 37 6.92 11.22 10.74
C LYS A 37 7.61 11.53 12.07
N LYS A 38 7.19 12.61 12.72
CA LYS A 38 7.67 12.93 14.06
C LYS A 38 7.11 11.94 15.07
N GLN A 39 7.97 11.48 15.98
CA GLN A 39 7.59 10.65 17.13
C GLN A 39 8.02 11.36 18.40
N ASN A 40 7.09 11.62 19.30
CA ASN A 40 7.38 12.25 20.58
C ASN A 40 7.78 11.22 21.66
N ALA A 41 7.67 9.93 21.37
CA ALA A 41 8.06 8.82 22.25
C ALA A 41 7.53 8.96 23.69
N GLY A 42 6.28 9.39 23.84
CA GLY A 42 5.62 9.60 25.12
C GLY A 42 6.11 10.82 25.93
N ARG A 43 6.90 11.72 25.32
CA ARG A 43 7.37 12.95 25.97
C ARG A 43 6.39 14.09 25.74
N ASN A 44 6.25 14.93 26.77
CA ASN A 44 5.47 16.17 26.70
C ASN A 44 6.30 17.31 26.07
N ASN A 45 5.77 18.54 26.11
CA ASN A 45 6.44 19.75 25.63
C ASN A 45 7.73 20.09 26.39
N THR A 46 7.85 19.67 27.66
CA THR A 46 9.06 19.86 28.49
C THR A 46 10.08 18.72 28.33
N GLY A 47 9.82 17.73 27.46
CA GLY A 47 10.70 16.59 27.22
C GLY A 47 10.61 15.47 28.27
N ARG A 48 9.75 15.58 29.27
CA ARG A 48 9.54 14.55 30.30
C ARG A 48 8.62 13.45 29.79
N ILE A 49 8.87 12.20 30.20
CA ILE A 49 8.02 11.07 29.88
C ILE A 49 6.72 11.18 30.66
N THR A 50 5.61 11.43 29.98
CA THR A 50 4.26 11.44 30.55
C THR A 50 3.47 10.18 30.24
N VAL A 51 3.79 9.51 29.14
CA VAL A 51 3.20 8.23 28.74
C VAL A 51 4.29 7.18 28.64
N ARG A 52 4.23 6.17 29.49
CA ARG A 52 5.20 5.05 29.50
C ARG A 52 4.98 4.12 28.30
N HIS A 53 6.00 3.29 28.00
CA HIS A 53 5.98 2.26 26.95
C HIS A 53 5.72 2.79 25.54
N ARG A 54 6.06 4.05 25.28
CA ARG A 54 5.99 4.68 23.96
C ARG A 54 7.40 5.05 23.51
N GLY A 55 7.72 4.74 22.26
CA GLY A 55 8.99 5.07 21.65
C GLY A 55 9.74 3.83 21.16
N GLY A 56 10.98 4.04 20.75
CA GLY A 56 11.79 3.02 20.10
C GLY A 56 11.43 2.80 18.63
N GLY A 57 12.15 1.91 17.99
CA GLY A 57 12.00 1.59 16.59
C GLY A 57 12.78 2.52 15.66
N VAL A 58 12.97 2.06 14.42
CA VAL A 58 13.69 2.77 13.37
C VAL A 58 12.82 3.92 12.81
N ARG A 59 13.47 5.05 12.48
CA ARG A 59 12.79 6.17 11.84
C ARG A 59 12.17 5.75 10.50
N ARG A 60 10.87 6.01 10.34
CA ARG A 60 10.10 5.68 9.15
C ARG A 60 9.62 6.94 8.46
N HIS A 61 9.77 7.00 7.15
CA HIS A 61 9.16 8.03 6.33
C HIS A 61 7.73 7.64 5.99
N TYR A 62 6.82 8.60 6.06
CA TYR A 62 5.43 8.42 5.64
C TYR A 62 5.30 8.66 4.14
N ARG A 63 4.62 7.77 3.42
CA ARG A 63 4.31 7.90 1.99
C ARG A 63 2.95 8.58 1.85
N LEU A 64 2.91 9.60 1.01
CA LEU A 64 1.68 10.29 0.69
C LEU A 64 0.92 9.46 -0.35
N LEU A 65 -0.08 8.72 0.12
CA LEU A 65 -0.94 7.95 -0.77
C LEU A 65 -2.12 8.79 -1.23
N ASN A 66 -2.41 8.70 -2.51
CA ASN A 66 -3.62 9.25 -3.08
C ASN A 66 -4.72 8.18 -3.05
N HIS A 67 -5.62 8.28 -2.09
CA HIS A 67 -6.77 7.39 -1.95
C HIS A 67 -7.95 7.83 -2.83
N ARG A 68 -8.03 9.15 -3.12
CA ARG A 68 -9.08 9.74 -3.94
C ARG A 68 -8.45 10.25 -5.22
N MET A 69 -8.46 9.43 -6.25
CA MET A 69 -8.08 9.86 -7.59
C MET A 69 -9.22 10.68 -8.19
N ALA A 70 -8.86 11.70 -8.97
CA ALA A 70 -9.84 12.39 -9.80
C ALA A 70 -10.52 11.37 -10.74
N SER A 71 -11.76 11.65 -11.11
CA SER A 71 -12.47 10.86 -12.12
C SER A 71 -11.75 10.93 -13.48
N ASP A 72 -11.81 9.83 -14.23
CA ASP A 72 -11.37 9.74 -15.63
C ASP A 72 -9.88 10.01 -15.89
N MET A 73 -9.01 9.41 -15.06
CA MET A 73 -7.57 9.43 -15.26
C MET A 73 -7.06 8.10 -15.78
N VAL A 74 -6.05 8.17 -16.65
CA VAL A 74 -5.25 7.02 -17.07
C VAL A 74 -3.89 7.12 -16.39
N LEU A 75 -3.52 6.08 -15.67
CA LEU A 75 -2.33 6.00 -14.85
C LEU A 75 -1.46 4.83 -15.35
N THR A 76 -0.17 5.04 -15.43
CA THR A 76 0.78 3.98 -15.76
C THR A 76 1.59 3.61 -14.52
N VAL A 77 1.63 2.32 -14.18
CA VAL A 77 2.45 1.80 -13.08
C VAL A 77 3.92 1.84 -13.48
N GLU A 78 4.72 2.66 -12.81
CA GLU A 78 6.17 2.69 -13.04
C GLU A 78 6.91 1.68 -12.17
N GLU A 79 6.61 1.70 -10.86
CA GLU A 79 7.34 0.88 -9.89
C GLU A 79 6.43 0.39 -8.78
N ILE A 80 6.77 -0.76 -8.21
CA ILE A 80 6.17 -1.29 -6.98
C ILE A 80 7.18 -1.13 -5.86
N GLU A 81 6.74 -0.51 -4.76
CA GLU A 81 7.61 -0.14 -3.64
C GLU A 81 7.11 -0.73 -2.31
N TYR A 82 8.05 -0.86 -1.39
CA TYR A 82 7.76 -1.23 0.00
C TYR A 82 7.40 0.01 0.83
N ASP A 83 6.32 -0.07 1.61
CA ASP A 83 6.01 0.93 2.63
C ASP A 83 6.15 0.35 4.04
N PRO A 84 7.05 0.89 4.88
CA PRO A 84 7.24 0.40 6.26
C PRO A 84 6.08 0.73 7.21
N ASN A 85 5.10 1.52 6.78
CA ASN A 85 3.97 1.93 7.62
C ASN A 85 2.73 1.05 7.42
N ARG A 86 2.76 0.13 6.46
CA ARG A 86 1.64 -0.76 6.13
C ARG A 86 2.11 -2.13 5.67
N SER A 87 1.22 -3.10 5.72
CA SER A 87 1.49 -4.45 5.22
C SER A 87 1.39 -4.54 3.69
N ALA A 88 0.51 -3.74 3.07
CA ALA A 88 0.33 -3.73 1.63
C ALA A 88 1.49 -3.03 0.90
N ARG A 89 1.80 -3.49 -0.31
CA ARG A 89 2.69 -2.80 -1.24
C ARG A 89 2.05 -1.51 -1.75
N ILE A 90 2.88 -0.59 -2.21
CA ILE A 90 2.43 0.63 -2.88
C ILE A 90 2.97 0.64 -4.30
N ALA A 91 2.17 1.17 -5.22
CA ALA A 91 2.57 1.40 -6.60
C ALA A 91 2.81 2.89 -6.82
N ARG A 92 3.95 3.20 -7.43
CA ARG A 92 4.21 4.53 -7.97
C ARG A 92 3.64 4.58 -9.38
N VAL A 93 2.67 5.44 -9.57
CA VAL A 93 2.00 5.62 -10.85
C VAL A 93 2.26 7.00 -11.40
N LYS A 94 2.32 7.08 -12.72
CA LYS A 94 2.46 8.31 -13.48
C LYS A 94 1.15 8.64 -14.17
N ASP A 95 0.69 9.86 -14.02
CA ASP A 95 -0.48 10.40 -14.71
C ASP A 95 -0.14 10.87 -16.13
N GLN A 96 -1.16 11.14 -16.94
CA GLN A 96 -1.05 11.71 -18.30
C GLN A 96 -0.32 13.06 -18.31
N HIS A 97 -0.40 13.82 -17.23
CA HIS A 97 0.30 15.10 -17.06
C HIS A 97 1.76 14.96 -16.60
N GLY A 98 2.24 13.73 -16.42
CA GLY A 98 3.60 13.46 -15.95
C GLY A 98 3.78 13.55 -14.44
N LEU A 99 2.72 13.76 -13.67
CA LEU A 99 2.74 13.80 -12.21
C LEU A 99 2.78 12.39 -11.62
N TYR A 100 3.51 12.25 -10.53
CA TYR A 100 3.63 10.98 -9.80
C TYR A 100 2.70 10.93 -8.61
N HIS A 101 2.10 9.77 -8.41
CA HIS A 101 1.24 9.47 -7.26
C HIS A 101 1.62 8.12 -6.67
N TYR A 102 1.41 7.96 -5.36
CA TYR A 102 1.40 6.65 -4.72
C TYR A 102 -0.02 6.16 -4.53
N ILE A 103 -0.25 4.92 -4.88
CA ILE A 103 -1.52 4.21 -4.66
C ILE A 103 -1.25 2.87 -3.97
N LEU A 104 -2.27 2.27 -3.37
CA LEU A 104 -2.15 0.89 -2.90
C LEU A 104 -2.04 -0.05 -4.10
N ALA A 105 -1.05 -0.93 -4.03
CA ALA A 105 -0.85 -1.94 -5.06
C ALA A 105 -1.79 -3.13 -4.84
N ASP A 106 -2.41 -3.56 -5.92
CA ASP A 106 -3.13 -4.82 -6.02
C ASP A 106 -2.17 -5.96 -6.39
N THR A 107 -2.58 -7.21 -6.18
CA THR A 107 -1.77 -8.40 -6.49
C THR A 107 -1.49 -8.58 -7.97
N GLN A 108 -2.34 -8.04 -8.83
CA GLN A 108 -2.21 -8.11 -10.29
C GLN A 108 -1.51 -6.89 -10.90
N MET A 109 -1.07 -5.94 -10.08
CA MET A 109 -0.29 -4.80 -10.55
C MET A 109 1.14 -5.23 -10.86
N THR A 110 1.56 -4.93 -12.08
CA THR A 110 2.93 -5.11 -12.56
C THR A 110 3.46 -3.81 -13.14
N LYS A 111 4.77 -3.70 -13.24
CA LYS A 111 5.41 -2.56 -13.90
C LYS A 111 4.94 -2.44 -15.35
N GLY A 112 4.57 -1.25 -15.78
CA GLY A 112 4.06 -0.94 -17.12
C GLY A 112 2.55 -1.14 -17.28
N LYS A 113 1.84 -1.69 -16.29
CA LYS A 113 0.38 -1.84 -16.36
C LYS A 113 -0.30 -0.48 -16.39
N VAL A 114 -1.27 -0.33 -17.27
CA VAL A 114 -2.13 0.85 -17.35
C VAL A 114 -3.35 0.63 -16.48
N ILE A 115 -3.68 1.63 -15.66
CA ILE A 115 -4.83 1.63 -14.75
C ILE A 115 -5.74 2.77 -15.15
N ARG A 116 -7.03 2.50 -15.23
CA ARG A 116 -8.05 3.51 -15.48
C ARG A 116 -8.85 3.78 -14.22
N THR A 117 -9.12 5.06 -13.96
CA THR A 117 -9.96 5.50 -12.85
C THR A 117 -11.14 6.29 -13.40
N GLY A 118 -12.30 6.21 -12.76
CA GLY A 118 -13.46 6.98 -13.14
C GLY A 118 -14.73 6.16 -13.28
N ALA A 119 -15.83 6.86 -13.61
CA ALA A 119 -17.15 6.24 -13.73
C ALA A 119 -17.26 5.26 -14.89
N ASN A 120 -16.52 5.51 -15.96
CA ASN A 120 -16.51 4.72 -17.19
C ASN A 120 -15.32 3.76 -17.28
N ALA A 121 -14.59 3.55 -16.18
CA ALA A 121 -13.48 2.61 -16.15
C ALA A 121 -14.00 1.18 -16.38
N PRO A 122 -13.33 0.34 -17.20
CA PRO A 122 -13.74 -1.05 -17.39
C PRO A 122 -13.58 -1.82 -16.06
N VAL A 123 -14.46 -2.80 -15.83
CA VAL A 123 -14.44 -3.66 -14.63
C VAL A 123 -13.31 -4.68 -14.77
N GLU A 124 -12.10 -4.24 -14.55
CA GLU A 124 -10.89 -5.05 -14.61
C GLU A 124 -10.09 -4.89 -13.31
N ALA A 125 -9.27 -5.88 -13.02
CA ALA A 125 -8.40 -5.83 -11.86
C ALA A 125 -7.44 -4.64 -11.91
N SER A 126 -7.32 -3.94 -10.80
CA SER A 126 -6.54 -2.72 -10.58
C SER A 126 -7.20 -1.42 -11.02
N ASN A 127 -8.25 -1.46 -11.85
CA ASN A 127 -9.03 -0.28 -12.16
C ASN A 127 -9.85 0.20 -10.95
N ARG A 128 -10.20 1.47 -10.93
CA ARG A 128 -10.95 2.10 -9.84
C ARG A 128 -12.18 2.79 -10.36
N MET A 129 -13.32 2.47 -9.78
CA MET A 129 -14.59 3.09 -10.12
C MET A 129 -15.41 3.36 -8.87
N PRO A 130 -16.36 4.33 -8.91
CA PRO A 130 -17.35 4.49 -7.86
C PRO A 130 -18.21 3.23 -7.72
N LEU A 131 -18.59 2.87 -6.48
CA LEU A 131 -19.43 1.70 -6.23
C LEU A 131 -20.79 1.76 -6.94
N ALA A 132 -21.33 2.96 -7.12
CA ALA A 132 -22.60 3.15 -7.84
C ALA A 132 -22.55 2.71 -9.32
N ASN A 133 -21.35 2.69 -9.91
CA ASN A 133 -21.15 2.31 -11.31
C ASN A 133 -20.69 0.86 -11.47
N ARG A 134 -20.53 0.13 -10.36
CA ARG A 134 -20.20 -1.29 -10.39
C ARG A 134 -21.45 -2.10 -10.71
N SER A 135 -21.33 -3.07 -11.62
CA SER A 135 -22.45 -3.93 -12.00
C SER A 135 -22.98 -4.71 -10.79
N GLU A 136 -24.29 -4.89 -10.75
CA GLU A 136 -24.99 -5.64 -9.68
C GLU A 136 -24.54 -7.10 -9.58
N GLU A 137 -24.15 -7.70 -10.69
CA GLU A 137 -23.64 -9.08 -10.75
C GLU A 137 -22.46 -9.34 -9.83
N HIS A 138 -21.57 -8.36 -9.66
CA HIS A 138 -20.41 -8.51 -8.76
C HIS A 138 -20.73 -8.20 -7.30
N THR A 139 -21.89 -7.59 -7.01
CA THR A 139 -22.35 -7.36 -5.65
C THR A 139 -23.18 -8.53 -5.12
N SER A 140 -23.86 -9.29 -5.98
CA SER A 140 -24.71 -10.44 -5.59
C SER A 140 -23.89 -11.60 -5.01
N GLU A 141 -22.66 -11.82 -5.45
CA GLU A 141 -21.77 -12.84 -4.87
C GLU A 141 -21.39 -12.56 -3.41
N LEU A 142 -21.34 -11.30 -3.00
CA LEU A 142 -21.07 -10.94 -1.61
C LEU A 142 -22.30 -11.10 -0.72
N GLN A 143 -23.51 -10.90 -1.25
CA GLN A 143 -24.75 -11.08 -0.51
C GLN A 143 -25.11 -12.56 -0.30
N SER A 144 -24.79 -13.45 -1.23
CA SER A 144 -25.04 -14.89 -1.10
C SER A 144 -24.15 -15.55 -0.02
N ARG A 145 -23.03 -14.95 0.36
CA ARG A 145 -22.16 -15.45 1.46
C ARG A 145 -22.64 -15.06 2.85
N VAL A 146 -23.52 -14.06 2.98
CA VAL A 146 -24.00 -13.56 4.28
C VAL A 146 -25.30 -14.26 4.70
N SER A 147 -26.00 -14.94 3.81
CA SER A 147 -27.28 -15.61 4.12
C SER A 147 -27.17 -17.09 4.51
N ILE A 148 -25.97 -17.59 4.80
CA ILE A 148 -25.73 -18.93 5.33
C ILE A 148 -25.10 -18.78 6.72
N SER A 149 -25.89 -18.38 7.68
CA SER A 149 -25.60 -18.47 9.11
C SER A 149 -26.87 -18.87 9.86
#